data_28d9223c865b130332db909de982eab4
#
_entry.id   28d9223c865b130332db909de982eab4
#
_cell.length_a   1.000
_cell.length_b   1.000
_cell.length_c   1.000
_cell.angle_alpha   90.00
_cell.angle_beta   90.00
_cell.angle_gamma   90.00
#
_symmetry.space_group_name_H-M   'P 1'
#
loop_
_entity.id
_entity.type
_entity.pdbx_description
1 polymer ?
#
loop_
_entity_poly.entity_id
_entity_poly.type
_entity_poly.pdbx_seq_one_letter_code
_entity_poly.pdbx_strand_id
1 'polypeptide(L)'
;MEAQWIADRAALRCLSRQHPAWTQMELATCLGRSVSWVKKWLKRLQEAPPDDLAILHSRSRARRTPPPPPDLRIVQKIAEIRQNPPENLQRVPGPRAILYYLHRDASLQAAVIPVPRSTRTVWKILRKLGYILDAPERKRKPLELREPLEEVQMDFKDATTVPADPDGKRQHVVEVLNFVDAGTSILLSAQAHADFHAETALEAVVHFLRQHGLPAMLTFDRDPRWVGSSSGRDFPSALCRFLLCLGIVPNVIPPQQPQKNPYVERYHRSYNQECLQVHRPGTLEQVREVTAQFLVHYNEERPHQGRSCGNQPPRKAFPVLPRLPALPHQVNPDAWLDTLQGQAFARRVGADGCVTVDHEPYYIRQALAGQQVVLFVNAAERAFDVWLGSEGVKRIPIKGLQGAEMPLDQYITLMRGAKPVPKNADGNWRTEGCGN
;
A
#
# COMPACT_ATOMS: atom_id res chain seq x y z
N MET A 1 -14.77 9.31 31.93
CA MET A 1 -14.20 8.21 32.77
C MET A 1 -13.91 8.66 34.19
N GLU A 2 -13.13 9.74 34.44
CA GLU A 2 -12.82 10.13 35.83
C GLU A 2 -14.05 10.53 36.63
N ALA A 3 -15.00 11.27 36.05
CA ALA A 3 -16.25 11.64 36.69
C ALA A 3 -17.05 10.42 37.16
N GLN A 4 -17.14 9.37 36.34
CA GLN A 4 -17.79 8.12 36.74
C GLN A 4 -17.06 7.42 37.88
N TRP A 5 -15.74 7.43 37.89
CA TRP A 5 -14.96 6.84 38.97
C TRP A 5 -15.11 7.59 40.28
N ILE A 6 -15.24 8.91 40.22
CA ILE A 6 -15.53 9.74 41.40
C ILE A 6 -16.93 9.42 41.94
N ALA A 7 -17.94 9.31 41.07
CA ALA A 7 -19.31 8.94 41.43
C ALA A 7 -19.35 7.56 42.11
N ASP A 8 -18.70 6.54 41.55
CA ASP A 8 -18.66 5.19 42.14
C ASP A 8 -17.99 5.18 43.54
N ARG A 9 -16.94 6.00 43.76
CA ARG A 9 -16.26 6.12 45.03
C ARG A 9 -17.10 6.86 46.05
N ALA A 10 -17.83 7.88 45.61
CA ALA A 10 -18.79 8.59 46.47
C ALA A 10 -19.97 7.67 46.86
N ALA A 11 -20.49 6.88 45.89
CA ALA A 11 -21.51 5.89 46.18
C ALA A 11 -21.04 4.82 47.17
N LEU A 12 -19.78 4.31 47.02
CA LEU A 12 -19.22 3.38 48.00
C LEU A 12 -19.15 3.98 49.39
N ARG A 13 -18.72 5.27 49.54
CA ARG A 13 -18.67 5.98 50.84
C ARG A 13 -20.06 6.11 51.43
N CYS A 14 -21.08 6.42 50.65
CA CYS A 14 -22.45 6.54 51.09
C CYS A 14 -23.01 5.18 51.54
N LEU A 15 -22.92 4.16 50.73
CA LEU A 15 -23.42 2.81 51.00
C LEU A 15 -22.74 2.20 52.25
N SER A 16 -21.44 2.36 52.40
CA SER A 16 -20.74 1.84 53.60
C SER A 16 -21.15 2.52 54.91
N ARG A 17 -21.65 3.76 54.85
CA ARG A 17 -22.22 4.47 56.01
C ARG A 17 -23.68 4.09 56.27
N GLN A 18 -24.46 3.92 55.24
CA GLN A 18 -25.87 3.54 55.34
C GLN A 18 -26.07 2.08 55.75
N HIS A 19 -25.16 1.21 55.33
CA HIS A 19 -25.22 -0.24 55.54
C HIS A 19 -23.95 -0.76 56.19
N PRO A 20 -23.67 -0.43 57.47
CA PRO A 20 -22.42 -0.80 58.14
C PRO A 20 -22.26 -2.32 58.32
N ALA A 21 -23.35 -3.08 58.25
CA ALA A 21 -23.35 -4.55 58.31
C ALA A 21 -23.05 -5.24 57.00
N TRP A 22 -23.04 -4.51 55.87
CA TRP A 22 -22.80 -5.12 54.56
C TRP A 22 -21.33 -5.59 54.42
N THR A 23 -21.19 -6.75 53.85
CA THR A 23 -19.90 -7.31 53.49
C THR A 23 -19.29 -6.61 52.25
N GLN A 24 -18.00 -6.73 52.10
CA GLN A 24 -17.31 -6.21 50.88
C GLN A 24 -17.87 -6.81 49.58
N MET A 25 -18.38 -8.02 49.61
CA MET A 25 -19.00 -8.71 48.50
C MET A 25 -20.32 -8.03 48.11
N GLU A 26 -21.19 -7.74 49.08
CA GLU A 26 -22.48 -7.07 48.85
C GLU A 26 -22.29 -5.66 48.30
N LEU A 27 -21.34 -4.90 48.85
CA LEU A 27 -20.96 -3.57 48.33
C LEU A 27 -20.43 -3.66 46.89
N ALA A 28 -19.62 -4.68 46.58
CA ALA A 28 -19.08 -4.90 45.23
C ALA A 28 -20.17 -5.23 44.23
N THR A 29 -21.10 -6.10 44.62
CA THR A 29 -22.23 -6.50 43.80
C THR A 29 -23.15 -5.32 43.51
N CYS A 30 -23.50 -4.53 44.53
CA CYS A 30 -24.35 -3.35 44.41
C CYS A 30 -23.75 -2.29 43.45
N LEU A 31 -22.43 -2.09 43.50
CA LEU A 31 -21.72 -1.09 42.70
C LEU A 31 -21.24 -1.61 41.31
N GLY A 32 -21.42 -2.90 41.02
CA GLY A 32 -20.87 -3.51 39.79
C GLY A 32 -19.34 -3.42 39.75
N ARG A 33 -18.64 -3.50 40.92
CA ARG A 33 -17.19 -3.39 41.03
C ARG A 33 -16.58 -4.66 41.62
N SER A 34 -15.28 -4.86 41.43
CA SER A 34 -14.61 -6.02 42.03
C SER A 34 -14.42 -5.84 43.55
N VAL A 35 -14.44 -6.94 44.31
CA VAL A 35 -14.19 -6.94 45.76
C VAL A 35 -12.83 -6.31 46.11
N SER A 36 -11.80 -6.55 45.29
CA SER A 36 -10.48 -5.94 45.48
C SER A 36 -10.51 -4.41 45.33
N TRP A 37 -11.37 -3.89 44.42
CA TRP A 37 -11.58 -2.46 44.30
C TRP A 37 -12.29 -1.89 45.52
N VAL A 38 -13.33 -2.53 46.00
CA VAL A 38 -14.06 -2.13 47.22
C VAL A 38 -13.12 -2.13 48.41
N LYS A 39 -12.37 -3.21 48.66
CA LYS A 39 -11.39 -3.32 49.76
C LYS A 39 -10.37 -2.17 49.75
N LYS A 40 -9.81 -1.90 48.55
CA LYS A 40 -8.84 -0.81 48.36
C LYS A 40 -9.43 0.56 48.73
N TRP A 41 -10.65 0.83 48.25
CA TRP A 41 -11.27 2.13 48.43
C TRP A 41 -11.83 2.33 49.84
N LEU A 42 -12.40 1.30 50.47
CA LEU A 42 -12.80 1.36 51.89
C LEU A 42 -11.63 1.74 52.79
N LYS A 43 -10.47 1.07 52.59
CA LYS A 43 -9.26 1.41 53.34
C LYS A 43 -8.88 2.88 53.16
N ARG A 44 -8.89 3.41 51.94
CA ARG A 44 -8.56 4.81 51.68
C ARG A 44 -9.56 5.80 52.26
N LEU A 45 -10.84 5.47 52.26
CA LEU A 45 -11.91 6.29 52.80
C LEU A 45 -11.88 6.32 54.33
N GLN A 46 -11.44 5.23 54.99
CA GLN A 46 -11.24 5.15 56.42
C GLN A 46 -10.02 5.96 56.91
N GLU A 47 -8.97 6.04 56.10
CA GLU A 47 -7.75 6.78 56.41
C GLU A 47 -7.90 8.31 56.22
N ALA A 48 -8.99 8.76 55.58
CA ALA A 48 -9.23 10.17 55.26
C ALA A 48 -10.23 10.83 56.22
N PRO A 49 -10.14 12.15 56.40
CA PRO A 49 -11.17 12.91 57.11
C PRO A 49 -12.55 12.71 56.46
N PRO A 50 -13.65 12.68 57.30
CA PRO A 50 -15.00 12.40 56.78
C PRO A 50 -15.47 13.34 55.68
N ASP A 51 -15.01 14.57 55.64
CA ASP A 51 -15.45 15.62 54.69
C ASP A 51 -14.45 15.86 53.54
N ASP A 52 -13.35 15.09 53.50
CA ASP A 52 -12.39 15.21 52.40
C ASP A 52 -12.97 14.66 51.10
N LEU A 53 -13.33 15.56 50.20
CA LEU A 53 -13.77 15.21 48.85
C LEU A 53 -12.59 14.92 47.89
N ALA A 54 -11.39 15.43 48.20
CA ALA A 54 -10.22 15.21 47.34
C ALA A 54 -9.78 13.74 47.34
N ILE A 55 -10.12 12.97 48.39
CA ILE A 55 -9.84 11.53 48.46
C ILE A 55 -10.53 10.74 47.35
N LEU A 56 -11.66 11.25 46.81
CA LEU A 56 -12.41 10.61 45.75
C LEU A 56 -11.69 10.72 44.38
N HIS A 57 -10.75 11.62 44.22
CA HIS A 57 -9.97 11.74 42.99
C HIS A 57 -8.89 10.66 42.87
N SER A 58 -8.56 10.31 41.62
CA SER A 58 -7.47 9.39 41.35
C SER A 58 -6.13 10.01 41.73
N ARG A 59 -5.31 9.27 42.48
CA ARG A 59 -3.95 9.71 42.76
C ARG A 59 -3.13 9.71 41.46
N SER A 60 -2.22 10.65 41.32
CA SER A 60 -1.27 10.69 40.21
C SER A 60 -0.53 9.35 40.11
N ARG A 61 -0.45 8.80 38.91
CA ARG A 61 0.37 7.63 38.57
C ARG A 61 1.81 8.00 38.19
N ALA A 62 2.15 9.29 38.26
CA ALA A 62 3.50 9.77 38.04
C ALA A 62 4.47 9.13 39.05
N ARG A 63 5.67 8.83 38.58
CA ARG A 63 6.74 8.36 39.46
C ARG A 63 7.03 9.44 40.53
N ARG A 64 7.17 9.04 41.77
CA ARG A 64 7.53 9.95 42.89
C ARG A 64 8.92 10.55 42.66
N THR A 65 9.84 9.73 42.16
CA THR A 65 11.19 10.18 41.81
C THR A 65 11.27 10.27 40.31
N PRO A 66 11.46 11.46 39.70
CA PRO A 66 11.66 11.60 38.28
C PRO A 66 12.94 10.86 37.87
N PRO A 67 13.00 10.29 36.64
CA PRO A 67 14.22 9.70 36.16
C PRO A 67 15.31 10.78 36.01
N PRO A 68 16.59 10.44 36.18
CA PRO A 68 17.66 11.41 35.99
C PRO A 68 17.60 12.02 34.58
N PRO A 69 18.06 13.27 34.41
CA PRO A 69 18.12 13.89 33.09
C PRO A 69 19.02 13.06 32.18
N PRO A 70 18.74 13.07 30.86
CA PRO A 70 19.63 12.41 29.89
C PRO A 70 21.04 12.98 29.95
N ASP A 71 22.06 12.14 29.72
CA ASP A 71 23.45 12.56 29.58
C ASP A 71 23.56 13.65 28.50
N LEU A 72 24.30 14.70 28.77
CA LEU A 72 24.49 15.83 27.84
C LEU A 72 25.07 15.40 26.52
N ARG A 73 25.96 14.39 26.49
CA ARG A 73 26.54 13.82 25.29
C ARG A 73 25.47 13.19 24.39
N ILE A 74 24.48 12.52 24.98
CA ILE A 74 23.31 11.99 24.24
C ILE A 74 22.49 13.13 23.65
N VAL A 75 22.26 14.20 24.41
CA VAL A 75 21.49 15.36 23.94
C VAL A 75 22.20 16.04 22.77
N GLN A 76 23.53 16.23 22.89
CA GLN A 76 24.36 16.79 21.83
C GLN A 76 24.37 15.90 20.58
N LYS A 77 24.50 14.59 20.73
CA LYS A 77 24.50 13.64 19.61
C LYS A 77 23.14 13.59 18.89
N ILE A 78 22.06 13.69 19.65
CA ILE A 78 20.70 13.81 19.07
C ILE A 78 20.57 15.09 18.23
N ALA A 79 21.08 16.22 18.72
CA ALA A 79 21.09 17.48 18.01
C ALA A 79 21.98 17.42 16.75
N GLU A 80 23.17 16.85 16.87
CA GLU A 80 24.12 16.63 15.76
C GLU A 80 23.48 15.81 14.64
N ILE A 81 22.95 14.61 14.94
CA ILE A 81 22.28 13.75 13.94
C ILE A 81 21.07 14.47 13.32
N ARG A 82 20.38 15.32 14.08
CA ARG A 82 19.23 16.09 13.58
C ARG A 82 19.64 17.19 12.61
N GLN A 83 20.73 17.91 12.89
CA GLN A 83 21.24 19.02 12.10
C GLN A 83 22.13 18.58 10.93
N ASN A 84 22.97 17.59 11.19
CA ASN A 84 23.90 17.00 10.23
C ASN A 84 23.58 15.50 10.09
N PRO A 85 22.57 15.14 9.29
CA PRO A 85 22.22 13.73 9.09
C PRO A 85 23.39 12.96 8.49
N PRO A 86 23.51 11.64 8.79
CA PRO A 86 24.43 10.77 8.07
C PRO A 86 24.24 10.89 6.56
N GLU A 87 25.34 10.88 5.79
CA GLU A 87 25.33 11.09 4.34
C GLU A 87 24.35 10.19 3.60
N ASN A 88 24.26 8.94 4.03
CA ASN A 88 23.32 7.96 3.47
C ASN A 88 21.87 8.19 3.81
N LEU A 89 21.51 9.11 4.72
CA LEU A 89 20.11 9.34 5.09
C LEU A 89 19.42 10.46 4.28
N GLN A 90 20.17 11.47 3.87
CA GLN A 90 19.77 12.58 3.01
C GLN A 90 18.41 13.23 3.35
N ARG A 91 18.02 13.19 4.60
CA ARG A 91 16.78 13.78 5.12
C ARG A 91 16.92 14.20 6.57
N VAL A 92 16.03 15.07 7.03
CA VAL A 92 15.94 15.44 8.45
C VAL A 92 15.41 14.25 9.27
N PRO A 93 16.25 13.62 10.11
CA PRO A 93 15.85 12.40 10.83
C PRO A 93 14.84 12.68 11.94
N GLY A 94 13.80 11.84 12.01
CA GLY A 94 12.86 11.80 13.11
C GLY A 94 13.37 10.98 14.31
N PRO A 95 12.63 10.96 15.44
CA PRO A 95 13.06 10.28 16.66
C PRO A 95 13.44 8.80 16.49
N ARG A 96 12.77 8.09 15.59
CA ARG A 96 13.07 6.67 15.32
C ARG A 96 14.38 6.47 14.57
N ALA A 97 14.62 7.29 13.54
CA ALA A 97 15.87 7.24 12.80
C ALA A 97 17.04 7.63 13.69
N ILE A 98 16.91 8.70 14.48
CA ILE A 98 17.95 9.13 15.44
C ILE A 98 18.27 7.99 16.42
N LEU A 99 17.24 7.33 16.98
CA LEU A 99 17.46 6.21 17.91
C LEU A 99 18.22 5.05 17.24
N TYR A 100 17.95 4.76 15.98
CA TYR A 100 18.65 3.75 15.19
C TYR A 100 20.16 4.06 15.09
N TYR A 101 20.51 5.32 14.77
CA TYR A 101 21.91 5.75 14.66
C TYR A 101 22.61 5.85 16.01
N LEU A 102 21.92 6.31 17.08
CA LEU A 102 22.49 6.34 18.42
C LEU A 102 22.94 4.96 18.91
N HIS A 103 22.16 3.92 18.64
CA HIS A 103 22.53 2.54 19.02
C HIS A 103 23.74 1.98 18.25
N ARG A 104 24.10 2.59 17.13
CA ARG A 104 25.21 2.19 16.26
C ARG A 104 26.41 3.14 16.32
N ASP A 105 26.31 4.18 17.12
CA ASP A 105 27.39 5.16 17.27
C ASP A 105 28.55 4.55 18.06
N ALA A 106 29.69 4.37 17.38
CA ALA A 106 30.88 3.74 17.97
C ALA A 106 31.46 4.55 19.16
N SER A 107 31.33 5.88 19.13
CA SER A 107 31.82 6.75 20.21
C SER A 107 31.00 6.60 21.50
N LEU A 108 29.68 6.46 21.37
CA LEU A 108 28.79 6.21 22.50
C LEU A 108 28.98 4.81 23.07
N GLN A 109 29.21 3.81 22.20
CA GLN A 109 29.47 2.43 22.62
C GLN A 109 30.82 2.33 23.36
N ALA A 110 31.90 2.93 22.82
CA ALA A 110 33.22 2.93 23.45
C ALA A 110 33.21 3.64 24.83
N ALA A 111 32.43 4.72 24.94
CA ALA A 111 32.28 5.45 26.19
C ALA A 111 31.28 4.82 27.19
N VAL A 112 30.66 3.69 26.85
CA VAL A 112 29.66 2.97 27.67
C VAL A 112 28.51 3.90 28.12
N ILE A 113 28.08 4.83 27.25
CA ILE A 113 27.02 5.79 27.56
C ILE A 113 25.65 5.14 27.34
N PRO A 114 24.75 5.15 28.33
CA PRO A 114 23.42 4.53 28.17
C PRO A 114 22.56 5.28 27.17
N VAL A 115 22.33 4.66 26.00
CA VAL A 115 21.47 5.19 24.94
C VAL A 115 19.99 5.08 25.35
N PRO A 116 19.12 6.06 25.00
CA PRO A 116 17.71 5.97 25.26
C PRO A 116 17.07 4.70 24.70
N ARG A 117 16.25 4.02 25.50
CA ARG A 117 15.56 2.79 25.08
C ARG A 117 14.29 3.06 24.25
N SER A 118 13.80 4.29 24.22
CA SER A 118 12.54 4.61 23.55
C SER A 118 12.62 5.84 22.68
N THR A 119 11.91 5.79 21.56
CA THR A 119 11.73 6.91 20.65
C THR A 119 11.05 8.10 21.33
N ARG A 120 10.21 7.85 22.37
CA ARG A 120 9.55 8.91 23.14
C ARG A 120 10.56 9.77 23.90
N THR A 121 11.64 9.20 24.40
CA THR A 121 12.71 9.96 25.06
C THR A 121 13.42 10.87 24.06
N VAL A 122 13.79 10.36 22.90
CA VAL A 122 14.38 11.16 21.81
C VAL A 122 13.42 12.26 21.36
N TRP A 123 12.14 11.96 21.19
CA TRP A 123 11.11 12.94 20.86
C TRP A 123 11.02 14.07 21.88
N LYS A 124 11.02 13.74 23.20
CA LYS A 124 11.00 14.74 24.26
C LYS A 124 12.22 15.67 24.23
N ILE A 125 13.41 15.11 23.97
CA ILE A 125 14.65 15.88 23.82
C ILE A 125 14.55 16.83 22.62
N LEU A 126 14.15 16.32 21.44
CA LEU A 126 13.98 17.14 20.24
C LEU A 126 12.93 18.25 20.44
N ARG A 127 11.83 17.96 21.11
CA ARG A 127 10.80 18.95 21.43
C ARG A 127 11.35 20.03 22.39
N LYS A 128 12.08 19.64 23.42
CA LYS A 128 12.74 20.57 24.35
C LYS A 128 13.77 21.46 23.66
N LEU A 129 14.44 20.94 22.65
CA LEU A 129 15.40 21.69 21.80
C LEU A 129 14.72 22.53 20.71
N GLY A 130 13.39 22.52 20.59
CA GLY A 130 12.64 23.29 19.57
C GLY A 130 12.64 22.68 18.17
N TYR A 131 13.17 21.46 17.97
CA TYR A 131 13.19 20.82 16.65
C TYR A 131 11.86 20.16 16.25
N ILE A 132 10.91 20.04 17.18
CA ILE A 132 9.58 19.48 16.92
C ILE A 132 8.54 20.47 17.40
N LEU A 133 7.71 20.92 16.45
CA LEU A 133 6.52 21.72 16.71
C LEU A 133 5.32 20.80 16.96
N ASP A 134 4.38 21.25 17.79
CA ASP A 134 3.13 20.51 18.05
C ASP A 134 2.25 20.55 16.78
N ALA A 135 2.01 19.39 16.21
CA ALA A 135 1.07 19.23 15.12
C ALA A 135 -0.21 18.54 15.63
N PRO A 136 -1.39 18.87 15.08
CA PRO A 136 -2.63 18.22 15.44
C PRO A 136 -2.57 16.70 15.20
N GLU A 137 -3.10 15.93 16.14
CA GLU A 137 -3.07 14.47 16.11
C GLU A 137 -4.00 13.95 15.00
N ARG A 138 -3.43 13.39 13.94
CA ARG A 138 -4.21 12.75 12.86
C ARG A 138 -4.51 11.30 13.26
N LYS A 139 -5.77 10.98 13.54
CA LYS A 139 -6.24 9.61 13.73
C LYS A 139 -6.18 8.87 12.40
N ARG A 140 -5.27 7.91 12.26
CA ARG A 140 -5.16 7.02 11.09
C ARG A 140 -5.61 5.63 11.49
N LYS A 141 -6.44 4.99 10.66
CA LYS A 141 -6.72 3.56 10.79
C LYS A 141 -5.42 2.79 10.55
N PRO A 142 -5.12 1.75 11.34
CA PRO A 142 -3.98 0.87 11.07
C PRO A 142 -4.17 0.19 9.72
N LEU A 143 -3.09 0.08 8.94
CA LEU A 143 -3.08 -0.76 7.75
C LEU A 143 -3.15 -2.24 8.14
N GLU A 144 -3.85 -3.03 7.35
CA GLU A 144 -3.79 -4.49 7.47
C GLU A 144 -2.37 -4.96 7.16
N LEU A 145 -1.92 -5.97 7.91
CA LEU A 145 -0.66 -6.63 7.63
C LEU A 145 -0.90 -7.66 6.53
N ARG A 146 -0.05 -7.63 5.50
CA ARG A 146 -0.02 -8.62 4.43
C ARG A 146 1.18 -9.52 4.61
N GLU A 147 1.08 -10.74 4.10
CA GLU A 147 2.23 -11.63 4.01
C GLU A 147 3.24 -11.12 2.96
N PRO A 148 4.54 -11.44 3.11
CA PRO A 148 5.55 -11.06 2.13
C PRO A 148 5.21 -11.58 0.73
N LEU A 149 5.24 -10.68 -0.27
CA LEU A 149 4.94 -10.95 -1.68
C LEU A 149 3.51 -11.43 -2.01
N GLU A 150 2.57 -11.38 -1.05
CA GLU A 150 1.15 -11.64 -1.31
C GLU A 150 0.57 -10.54 -2.20
N GLU A 151 0.79 -9.28 -1.85
CA GLU A 151 0.33 -8.11 -2.58
C GLU A 151 1.49 -7.21 -2.95
N VAL A 152 1.66 -6.95 -4.24
CA VAL A 152 2.60 -5.96 -4.76
C VAL A 152 1.81 -4.75 -5.24
N GLN A 153 2.20 -3.57 -4.77
CA GLN A 153 1.62 -2.30 -5.19
C GLN A 153 2.50 -1.66 -6.25
N MET A 154 1.90 -1.26 -7.38
CA MET A 154 2.61 -0.55 -8.43
C MET A 154 1.99 0.82 -8.71
N ASP A 155 2.84 1.77 -9.10
CA ASP A 155 2.40 3.11 -9.47
C ASP A 155 3.51 3.87 -10.19
N PHE A 156 3.10 4.83 -11.04
CA PHE A 156 4.02 5.74 -11.72
C PHE A 156 4.39 6.92 -10.84
N LYS A 157 5.62 7.38 -11.00
CA LYS A 157 6.12 8.60 -10.37
C LYS A 157 6.87 9.45 -11.36
N ASP A 158 6.39 10.68 -11.57
CA ASP A 158 7.13 11.69 -12.33
C ASP A 158 8.43 11.99 -11.61
N ALA A 159 9.54 11.77 -12.28
CA ALA A 159 10.89 11.98 -11.74
C ALA A 159 11.46 13.33 -12.16
N THR A 160 11.35 13.68 -13.45
CA THR A 160 11.82 14.96 -13.98
C THR A 160 11.15 15.27 -15.31
N THR A 161 11.21 16.53 -15.71
CA THR A 161 10.84 16.98 -17.05
C THR A 161 12.12 17.15 -17.86
N VAL A 162 12.27 16.39 -18.93
CA VAL A 162 13.37 16.57 -19.86
C VAL A 162 13.09 17.83 -20.68
N PRO A 163 14.09 18.74 -20.85
CA PRO A 163 13.91 19.91 -21.73
C PRO A 163 13.41 19.48 -23.10
N ALA A 164 12.55 20.30 -23.70
CA ALA A 164 12.09 20.09 -25.06
C ALA A 164 13.28 19.97 -26.01
N ASP A 165 13.11 19.18 -27.09
CA ASP A 165 14.06 19.18 -28.20
C ASP A 165 14.39 20.62 -28.64
N PRO A 166 15.56 20.87 -29.27
CA PRO A 166 15.96 22.21 -29.73
C PRO A 166 14.89 22.95 -30.50
N ASP A 167 13.94 22.23 -31.10
CA ASP A 167 12.78 22.76 -31.82
C ASP A 167 11.64 23.26 -30.90
N GLY A 168 11.76 23.16 -29.60
CA GLY A 168 10.82 23.71 -28.60
C GLY A 168 9.47 23.03 -28.51
N LYS A 169 9.27 21.86 -29.13
CA LYS A 169 7.93 21.31 -29.37
C LYS A 169 7.39 20.34 -28.33
N ARG A 170 8.18 19.72 -27.46
CA ARG A 170 7.69 18.78 -26.42
C ARG A 170 8.59 18.76 -25.21
N GLN A 171 8.00 18.89 -24.02
CA GLN A 171 8.63 18.46 -22.78
C GLN A 171 8.29 16.98 -22.58
N HIS A 172 9.30 16.12 -22.41
CA HIS A 172 9.12 14.75 -22.02
C HIS A 172 9.23 14.63 -20.51
N VAL A 173 8.22 14.05 -19.87
CA VAL A 173 8.29 13.70 -18.47
C VAL A 173 8.94 12.34 -18.34
N VAL A 174 10.03 12.26 -17.58
CA VAL A 174 10.61 10.97 -17.21
C VAL A 174 9.83 10.41 -16.04
N GLU A 175 9.18 9.30 -16.25
CA GLU A 175 8.43 8.59 -15.23
C GLU A 175 9.20 7.36 -14.74
N VAL A 176 8.95 6.97 -13.50
CA VAL A 176 9.47 5.73 -12.90
C VAL A 176 8.29 4.87 -12.47
N LEU A 177 8.19 3.67 -13.02
CA LEU A 177 7.24 2.66 -12.56
C LEU A 177 7.86 1.90 -11.40
N ASN A 178 7.19 1.96 -10.25
CA ASN A 178 7.67 1.40 -8.99
C ASN A 178 6.82 0.22 -8.55
N PHE A 179 7.47 -0.83 -8.01
CA PHE A 179 6.83 -2.02 -7.47
C PHE A 179 7.25 -2.19 -6.01
N VAL A 180 6.30 -2.09 -5.09
CA VAL A 180 6.55 -2.17 -3.65
C VAL A 180 5.76 -3.34 -3.07
N ASP A 181 6.43 -4.22 -2.35
CA ASP A 181 5.76 -5.29 -1.60
C ASP A 181 5.03 -4.73 -0.37
N ALA A 182 3.72 -4.99 -0.28
CA ALA A 182 2.89 -4.51 0.81
C ALA A 182 3.22 -5.18 2.16
N GLY A 183 3.65 -6.44 2.15
CA GLY A 183 4.02 -7.19 3.35
C GLY A 183 5.28 -6.68 4.02
N THR A 184 6.32 -6.43 3.23
CA THR A 184 7.66 -6.08 3.75
C THR A 184 8.03 -4.61 3.57
N SER A 185 7.32 -3.87 2.72
CA SER A 185 7.69 -2.53 2.25
C SER A 185 9.01 -2.49 1.45
N ILE A 186 9.47 -3.63 0.93
CA ILE A 186 10.64 -3.69 0.03
C ILE A 186 10.25 -3.07 -1.32
N LEU A 187 11.09 -2.18 -1.84
CA LEU A 187 11.03 -1.76 -3.23
C LEU A 187 11.64 -2.88 -4.07
N LEU A 188 10.78 -3.62 -4.78
CA LEU A 188 11.19 -4.77 -5.59
C LEU A 188 11.81 -4.33 -6.91
N SER A 189 11.22 -3.31 -7.56
CA SER A 189 11.68 -2.79 -8.84
C SER A 189 11.31 -1.32 -8.99
N ALA A 190 12.13 -0.57 -9.71
CA ALA A 190 11.89 0.80 -10.12
C ALA A 190 12.45 0.98 -11.54
N GLN A 191 11.58 1.15 -12.53
CA GLN A 191 11.95 1.20 -13.94
C GLN A 191 11.68 2.60 -14.50
N ALA A 192 12.75 3.29 -14.93
CA ALA A 192 12.67 4.65 -15.47
C ALA A 192 12.62 4.62 -17.01
N HIS A 193 11.64 5.30 -17.58
CA HIS A 193 11.47 5.50 -19.01
C HIS A 193 11.11 6.95 -19.35
N ALA A 194 11.51 7.41 -20.51
CA ALA A 194 11.14 8.73 -21.03
C ALA A 194 9.69 8.76 -21.52
N ASP A 195 9.14 7.59 -21.81
CA ASP A 195 7.78 7.45 -22.32
C ASP A 195 7.19 6.10 -21.90
N PHE A 196 6.07 6.18 -21.20
CA PHE A 196 5.28 5.03 -20.80
C PHE A 196 3.95 5.02 -21.56
N HIS A 197 3.97 4.51 -22.77
CA HIS A 197 2.74 4.08 -23.42
C HIS A 197 2.20 2.78 -22.81
N ALA A 198 1.00 2.39 -23.15
CA ALA A 198 0.40 1.16 -22.63
C ALA A 198 1.26 -0.08 -22.94
N GLU A 199 1.92 -0.12 -24.09
CA GLU A 199 2.85 -1.20 -24.47
C GLU A 199 4.09 -1.21 -23.57
N THR A 200 4.77 -0.08 -23.41
CA THR A 200 5.96 0.04 -22.55
C THR A 200 5.60 -0.27 -21.08
N ALA A 201 4.42 0.13 -20.64
CA ALA A 201 3.92 -0.20 -19.32
C ALA A 201 3.69 -1.71 -19.14
N LEU A 202 3.11 -2.38 -20.14
CA LEU A 202 2.97 -3.84 -20.14
C LEU A 202 4.33 -4.54 -20.14
N GLU A 203 5.30 -4.07 -20.94
CA GLU A 203 6.67 -4.60 -20.95
C GLU A 203 7.33 -4.51 -19.59
N ALA A 204 7.18 -3.37 -18.92
CA ALA A 204 7.75 -3.16 -17.60
C ALA A 204 7.13 -4.11 -16.55
N VAL A 205 5.82 -4.37 -16.63
CA VAL A 205 5.16 -5.37 -15.78
C VAL A 205 5.66 -6.78 -16.10
N VAL A 206 5.78 -7.15 -17.38
CA VAL A 206 6.31 -8.46 -17.82
C VAL A 206 7.75 -8.64 -17.31
N HIS A 207 8.59 -7.60 -17.47
CA HIS A 207 9.96 -7.63 -16.96
C HIS A 207 9.99 -7.87 -15.44
N PHE A 208 9.17 -7.16 -14.68
CA PHE A 208 9.02 -7.36 -13.26
C PHE A 208 8.62 -8.80 -12.91
N LEU A 209 7.61 -9.36 -13.57
CA LEU A 209 7.14 -10.73 -13.33
C LEU A 209 8.20 -11.78 -13.67
N ARG A 210 8.97 -11.59 -14.77
CA ARG A 210 10.09 -12.47 -15.13
C ARG A 210 11.19 -12.49 -14.08
N GLN A 211 11.46 -11.35 -13.46
CA GLN A 211 12.52 -11.20 -12.44
C GLN A 211 12.10 -11.75 -11.08
N HIS A 212 10.85 -11.55 -10.68
CA HIS A 212 10.39 -11.81 -9.31
C HIS A 212 9.42 -12.99 -9.20
N GLY A 213 8.76 -13.39 -10.27
CA GLY A 213 7.69 -14.39 -10.27
C GLY A 213 6.29 -13.78 -10.14
N LEU A 214 5.29 -14.63 -9.89
CA LEU A 214 3.88 -14.29 -9.90
C LEU A 214 3.37 -14.03 -8.46
N PRO A 215 3.14 -12.76 -8.05
CA PRO A 215 2.48 -12.45 -6.77
C PRO A 215 1.01 -12.87 -6.84
N ALA A 216 0.36 -13.08 -5.69
CA ALA A 216 -1.06 -13.40 -5.68
C ALA A 216 -1.94 -12.22 -6.14
N MET A 217 -1.49 -11.00 -5.86
CA MET A 217 -2.25 -9.77 -6.19
C MET A 217 -1.31 -8.66 -6.67
N LEU A 218 -1.73 -7.92 -7.68
CA LEU A 218 -1.10 -6.68 -8.14
C LEU A 218 -2.10 -5.53 -7.99
N THR A 219 -1.75 -4.56 -7.12
CA THR A 219 -2.59 -3.39 -6.82
C THR A 219 -2.09 -2.17 -7.57
N PHE A 220 -2.98 -1.46 -8.25
CA PHE A 220 -2.67 -0.26 -9.03
C PHE A 220 -3.88 0.66 -9.15
N ASP A 221 -3.64 1.91 -9.52
CA ASP A 221 -4.67 2.91 -9.74
C ASP A 221 -5.40 2.73 -11.09
N ARG A 222 -6.30 3.67 -11.40
CA ARG A 222 -7.03 3.69 -12.68
C ARG A 222 -6.32 4.55 -13.74
N ASP A 223 -5.01 4.50 -13.81
CA ASP A 223 -4.30 5.12 -14.94
C ASP A 223 -4.80 4.51 -16.27
N PRO A 224 -5.09 5.33 -17.29
CA PRO A 224 -5.54 4.84 -18.61
C PRO A 224 -4.63 3.79 -19.25
N ARG A 225 -3.34 3.83 -18.95
CA ARG A 225 -2.37 2.82 -19.43
C ARG A 225 -2.65 1.42 -18.87
N TRP A 226 -3.26 1.34 -17.67
CA TRP A 226 -3.65 0.08 -17.03
C TRP A 226 -5.04 -0.38 -17.39
N VAL A 227 -6.01 0.53 -17.35
CA VAL A 227 -7.44 0.17 -17.46
C VAL A 227 -8.07 0.55 -18.79
N GLY A 228 -7.31 1.12 -19.73
CA GLY A 228 -7.76 1.50 -21.06
C GLY A 228 -8.72 2.69 -21.10
N SER A 229 -9.52 2.90 -20.07
CA SER A 229 -10.42 4.04 -19.93
C SER A 229 -10.72 4.34 -18.47
N SER A 230 -10.55 5.59 -18.07
CA SER A 230 -10.91 6.09 -16.74
C SER A 230 -12.43 6.13 -16.49
N SER A 231 -13.25 6.04 -17.53
CA SER A 231 -14.72 6.14 -17.46
C SER A 231 -15.40 4.93 -16.82
N GLY A 232 -14.64 3.93 -16.36
CA GLY A 232 -15.16 2.87 -15.47
C GLY A 232 -16.18 1.92 -16.09
N ARG A 233 -16.09 1.61 -17.36
CA ARG A 233 -16.96 0.62 -18.01
C ARG A 233 -16.59 -0.83 -17.68
N ASP A 234 -15.85 -1.05 -16.62
CA ASP A 234 -15.57 -2.28 -15.86
C ASP A 234 -15.23 -3.58 -16.63
N PHE A 235 -15.18 -3.56 -17.96
CA PHE A 235 -14.67 -4.69 -18.73
C PHE A 235 -13.14 -4.71 -18.62
N PRO A 236 -12.53 -5.88 -18.34
CA PRO A 236 -11.10 -5.92 -18.06
C PRO A 236 -10.25 -5.47 -19.25
N SER A 237 -9.31 -4.56 -18.96
CA SER A 237 -8.31 -4.09 -19.92
C SER A 237 -7.36 -5.22 -20.33
N ALA A 238 -6.52 -4.94 -21.35
CA ALA A 238 -5.49 -5.86 -21.78
C ALA A 238 -4.60 -6.32 -20.61
N LEU A 239 -4.10 -5.38 -19.79
CA LEU A 239 -3.29 -5.73 -18.60
C LEU A 239 -4.07 -6.59 -17.61
N CYS A 240 -5.32 -6.24 -17.26
CA CYS A 240 -6.12 -7.05 -16.35
C CYS A 240 -6.33 -8.46 -16.86
N ARG A 241 -6.64 -8.64 -18.17
CA ARG A 241 -6.76 -9.96 -18.79
C ARG A 241 -5.45 -10.74 -18.73
N PHE A 242 -4.33 -10.07 -19.03
CA PHE A 242 -3.00 -10.68 -18.95
C PHE A 242 -2.71 -11.20 -17.55
N LEU A 243 -2.96 -10.39 -16.50
CA LEU A 243 -2.75 -10.79 -15.11
C LEU A 243 -3.65 -11.98 -14.72
N LEU A 244 -4.94 -11.92 -15.09
CA LEU A 244 -5.89 -13.00 -14.80
C LEU A 244 -5.50 -14.32 -15.47
N CYS A 245 -4.99 -14.29 -16.70
CA CYS A 245 -4.48 -15.47 -17.40
C CYS A 245 -3.25 -16.08 -16.71
N LEU A 246 -2.51 -15.29 -15.96
CA LEU A 246 -1.36 -15.74 -15.14
C LEU A 246 -1.76 -16.11 -13.69
N GLY A 247 -3.04 -16.05 -13.34
CA GLY A 247 -3.52 -16.35 -12.00
C GLY A 247 -3.26 -15.22 -10.98
N ILE A 248 -2.89 -14.02 -11.44
CA ILE A 248 -2.67 -12.84 -10.60
C ILE A 248 -3.99 -12.06 -10.49
N VAL A 249 -4.43 -11.72 -9.28
CA VAL A 249 -5.61 -10.89 -9.06
C VAL A 249 -5.28 -9.42 -9.30
N PRO A 250 -5.85 -8.75 -10.34
CA PRO A 250 -5.70 -7.32 -10.53
C PRO A 250 -6.60 -6.57 -9.53
N ASN A 251 -6.01 -5.85 -8.58
CA ASN A 251 -6.73 -5.02 -7.62
C ASN A 251 -6.70 -3.55 -8.07
N VAL A 252 -7.69 -3.17 -8.89
CA VAL A 252 -7.81 -1.80 -9.40
C VAL A 252 -8.45 -0.90 -8.36
N ILE A 253 -7.72 0.12 -7.91
CA ILE A 253 -8.18 1.04 -6.87
C ILE A 253 -9.31 1.93 -7.39
N PRO A 254 -10.42 2.11 -6.63
CA PRO A 254 -11.46 3.05 -7.00
C PRO A 254 -10.93 4.49 -7.13
N PRO A 255 -11.55 5.33 -8.01
CA PRO A 255 -11.13 6.72 -8.17
C PRO A 255 -11.12 7.48 -6.85
N GLN A 256 -10.19 8.43 -6.71
CA GLN A 256 -10.05 9.30 -5.54
C GLN A 256 -9.81 8.59 -4.19
N GLN A 257 -9.27 7.36 -4.22
CA GLN A 257 -8.93 6.61 -3.00
C GLN A 257 -7.44 6.24 -2.92
N PRO A 258 -6.48 7.19 -3.01
CA PRO A 258 -5.05 6.90 -2.97
C PRO A 258 -4.62 6.19 -1.68
N GLN A 259 -5.41 6.34 -0.60
CA GLN A 259 -5.17 5.63 0.66
C GLN A 259 -5.24 4.10 0.53
N LYS A 260 -5.71 3.56 -0.58
CA LYS A 260 -5.72 2.11 -0.87
C LYS A 260 -4.42 1.62 -1.53
N ASN A 261 -3.51 2.55 -1.93
CA ASN A 261 -2.16 2.23 -2.42
C ASN A 261 -1.07 2.77 -1.47
N PRO A 262 -1.17 2.51 -0.15
CA PRO A 262 -0.43 3.26 0.87
C PRO A 262 1.06 2.98 0.88
N TYR A 263 1.50 1.82 0.40
CA TYR A 263 2.91 1.41 0.45
C TYR A 263 3.71 2.10 -0.64
N VAL A 264 3.25 2.07 -1.89
CA VAL A 264 3.91 2.77 -3.00
C VAL A 264 3.80 4.29 -2.83
N GLU A 265 2.69 4.81 -2.37
CA GLU A 265 2.52 6.23 -2.05
C GLU A 265 3.49 6.72 -0.97
N ARG A 266 3.72 5.87 0.03
CA ARG A 266 4.71 6.15 1.07
C ARG A 266 6.13 6.11 0.51
N TYR A 267 6.41 5.15 -0.35
CA TYR A 267 7.67 5.07 -1.08
C TYR A 267 7.88 6.33 -1.91
N HIS A 268 6.92 6.75 -2.73
CA HIS A 268 6.99 7.95 -3.57
C HIS A 268 7.33 9.21 -2.78
N ARG A 269 6.78 9.34 -1.56
CA ARG A 269 7.15 10.45 -0.69
C ARG A 269 8.61 10.41 -0.28
N SER A 270 9.12 9.23 0.08
CA SER A 270 10.53 9.06 0.44
C SER A 270 11.43 9.31 -0.77
N TYR A 271 11.09 8.72 -1.92
CA TYR A 271 11.82 8.87 -3.16
C TYR A 271 11.91 10.33 -3.61
N ASN A 272 10.79 11.05 -3.54
CA ASN A 272 10.77 12.47 -3.87
C ASN A 272 11.67 13.30 -2.92
N GLN A 273 11.55 13.09 -1.61
CA GLN A 273 12.24 13.90 -0.60
C GLN A 273 13.73 13.55 -0.43
N GLU A 274 14.08 12.29 -0.56
CA GLU A 274 15.41 11.77 -0.21
C GLU A 274 16.25 11.41 -1.43
N CYS A 275 15.67 11.41 -2.65
CA CYS A 275 16.36 11.16 -3.91
C CYS A 275 16.16 12.32 -4.89
N LEU A 276 14.96 12.51 -5.42
CA LEU A 276 14.72 13.45 -6.53
C LEU A 276 15.01 14.91 -6.14
N GLN A 277 14.59 15.36 -4.95
CA GLN A 277 14.85 16.73 -4.49
C GLN A 277 16.34 16.95 -4.13
N VAL A 278 17.06 15.90 -3.78
CA VAL A 278 18.49 15.97 -3.43
C VAL A 278 19.36 15.99 -4.68
N HIS A 279 19.18 15.02 -5.57
CA HIS A 279 20.02 14.83 -6.75
C HIS A 279 19.59 15.67 -7.96
N ARG A 280 18.30 16.03 -8.04
CA ARG A 280 17.70 16.84 -9.13
C ARG A 280 18.13 16.35 -10.53
N PRO A 281 17.87 15.08 -10.86
CA PRO A 281 18.29 14.53 -12.14
C PRO A 281 17.61 15.27 -13.29
N GLY A 282 18.37 15.59 -14.36
CA GLY A 282 17.87 16.32 -15.53
C GLY A 282 17.74 15.46 -16.79
N THR A 283 18.24 14.20 -16.77
CA THR A 283 18.17 13.28 -17.91
C THR A 283 17.64 11.92 -17.48
N LEU A 284 17.22 11.10 -18.45
CA LEU A 284 16.78 9.74 -18.20
C LEU A 284 17.88 8.88 -17.56
N GLU A 285 19.10 9.01 -18.03
CA GLU A 285 20.26 8.27 -17.50
C GLU A 285 20.53 8.64 -16.05
N GLN A 286 20.49 9.93 -15.72
CA GLN A 286 20.62 10.39 -14.35
C GLN A 286 19.48 9.89 -13.46
N VAL A 287 18.23 9.88 -13.97
CA VAL A 287 17.10 9.30 -13.23
C VAL A 287 17.34 7.82 -12.96
N ARG A 288 17.80 7.06 -13.96
CA ARG A 288 18.12 5.63 -13.80
C ARG A 288 19.19 5.40 -12.75
N GLU A 289 20.28 6.17 -12.82
CA GLU A 289 21.39 6.06 -11.88
C GLU A 289 20.96 6.36 -10.43
N VAL A 290 20.37 7.53 -10.18
CA VAL A 290 19.96 7.90 -8.82
C VAL A 290 18.85 6.98 -8.28
N THR A 291 17.98 6.47 -9.16
CA THR A 291 16.93 5.51 -8.79
C THR A 291 17.52 4.17 -8.36
N ALA A 292 18.52 3.67 -9.10
CA ALA A 292 19.23 2.42 -8.76
C ALA A 292 19.96 2.54 -7.41
N GLN A 293 20.67 3.65 -7.19
CA GLN A 293 21.33 3.95 -5.92
C GLN A 293 20.29 4.05 -4.77
N PHE A 294 19.17 4.74 -5.02
CA PHE A 294 18.12 4.90 -4.02
C PHE A 294 17.41 3.58 -3.69
N LEU A 295 17.25 2.67 -4.65
CA LEU A 295 16.69 1.33 -4.41
C LEU A 295 17.53 0.58 -3.37
N VAL A 296 18.86 0.58 -3.53
CA VAL A 296 19.76 -0.04 -2.56
C VAL A 296 19.66 0.66 -1.20
N HIS A 297 19.78 1.98 -1.18
CA HIS A 297 19.66 2.77 0.05
C HIS A 297 18.33 2.52 0.78
N TYR A 298 17.20 2.56 0.06
CA TYR A 298 15.87 2.38 0.62
C TYR A 298 15.70 1.00 1.27
N ASN A 299 16.21 -0.04 0.61
CA ASN A 299 16.04 -1.42 1.05
C ASN A 299 17.05 -1.85 2.12
N GLU A 300 18.33 -1.44 2.01
CA GLU A 300 19.42 -1.99 2.82
C GLU A 300 19.87 -1.08 3.97
N GLU A 301 19.66 0.23 3.84
CA GLU A 301 20.28 1.19 4.76
C GLU A 301 19.23 2.03 5.52
N ARG A 302 18.16 2.41 4.84
CA ARG A 302 17.17 3.34 5.35
C ARG A 302 16.26 2.69 6.41
N PRO A 303 16.25 3.18 7.69
CA PRO A 303 15.33 2.66 8.70
C PRO A 303 13.87 2.92 8.30
N HIS A 304 13.08 1.86 8.21
CA HIS A 304 11.68 1.94 7.82
C HIS A 304 10.76 1.91 9.04
N GLN A 305 9.88 2.91 9.16
CA GLN A 305 9.02 3.08 10.34
C GLN A 305 7.73 2.25 10.27
N GLY A 306 7.54 1.43 9.25
CA GLY A 306 6.43 0.50 9.13
C GLY A 306 6.42 -0.53 10.27
N ARG A 307 5.25 -1.04 10.61
CA ARG A 307 5.10 -2.05 11.69
C ARG A 307 5.89 -3.31 11.38
N SER A 308 5.91 -3.75 10.12
CA SER A 308 6.59 -4.96 9.68
C SER A 308 8.12 -4.86 9.82
N CYS A 309 8.71 -3.69 9.58
CA CYS A 309 10.18 -3.52 9.61
C CYS A 309 10.76 -3.21 10.98
N GLY A 310 9.96 -2.84 11.99
CA GLY A 310 10.45 -2.58 13.36
C GLY A 310 11.53 -1.50 13.46
N ASN A 311 11.52 -0.49 12.59
CA ASN A 311 12.54 0.56 12.49
C ASN A 311 13.90 0.08 11.96
N GLN A 312 13.89 -1.00 11.20
CA GLN A 312 15.07 -1.47 10.46
C GLN A 312 14.89 -1.24 8.95
N PRO A 313 15.95 -1.26 8.15
CA PRO A 313 15.84 -1.34 6.70
C PRO A 313 15.04 -2.58 6.28
N PRO A 314 14.21 -2.49 5.23
CA PRO A 314 13.33 -3.59 4.81
C PRO A 314 14.07 -4.92 4.61
N ARG A 315 15.22 -4.92 3.93
CA ARG A 315 16.02 -6.14 3.70
C ARG A 315 16.67 -6.71 4.96
N LYS A 316 16.92 -5.87 5.97
CA LYS A 316 17.41 -6.35 7.28
C LYS A 316 16.30 -6.94 8.13
N ALA A 317 15.08 -6.41 8.00
CA ALA A 317 13.89 -6.97 8.64
C ALA A 317 13.43 -8.27 7.95
N PHE A 318 13.60 -8.35 6.63
CA PHE A 318 13.21 -9.49 5.80
C PHE A 318 14.39 -9.92 4.91
N PRO A 319 15.40 -10.60 5.48
CA PRO A 319 16.60 -11.01 4.73
C PRO A 319 16.30 -12.09 3.68
N VAL A 320 15.25 -12.87 3.89
CA VAL A 320 14.79 -13.92 2.98
C VAL A 320 13.33 -13.66 2.63
N LEU A 321 13.02 -13.63 1.34
CA LEU A 321 11.65 -13.56 0.84
C LEU A 321 11.19 -14.94 0.36
N PRO A 322 9.89 -15.24 0.43
CA PRO A 322 9.35 -16.46 -0.18
C PRO A 322 9.61 -16.45 -1.69
N ARG A 323 9.80 -17.64 -2.25
CA ARG A 323 9.93 -17.77 -3.70
C ARG A 323 8.56 -17.78 -4.33
N LEU A 324 8.32 -16.84 -5.23
CA LEU A 324 7.10 -16.80 -6.03
C LEU A 324 7.11 -17.85 -7.14
N PRO A 325 5.93 -18.31 -7.59
CA PRO A 325 5.81 -19.17 -8.76
C PRO A 325 6.44 -18.52 -9.99
N ALA A 326 7.15 -19.30 -10.80
CA ALA A 326 7.71 -18.84 -12.05
C ALA A 326 6.60 -18.65 -13.10
N LEU A 327 6.88 -17.85 -14.13
CA LEU A 327 5.98 -17.70 -15.26
C LEU A 327 5.82 -19.04 -15.99
N PRO A 328 4.59 -19.38 -16.45
CA PRO A 328 4.35 -20.60 -17.22
C PRO A 328 4.95 -20.49 -18.64
N HIS A 329 5.33 -21.62 -19.22
CA HIS A 329 5.78 -21.66 -20.61
C HIS A 329 4.62 -21.52 -21.61
N GLN A 330 3.45 -22.06 -21.25
CA GLN A 330 2.21 -22.00 -22.01
C GLN A 330 1.15 -21.30 -21.22
N VAL A 331 0.27 -20.57 -21.88
CA VAL A 331 -0.84 -19.86 -21.27
C VAL A 331 -2.10 -20.05 -22.09
N ASN A 332 -3.23 -20.24 -21.41
CA ASN A 332 -4.54 -20.10 -22.05
C ASN A 332 -4.89 -18.59 -22.09
N PRO A 333 -4.86 -17.94 -23.26
CA PRO A 333 -5.08 -16.49 -23.40
C PRO A 333 -6.52 -16.07 -23.11
N ASP A 334 -7.44 -17.04 -22.99
CA ASP A 334 -8.86 -16.83 -22.70
C ASP A 334 -9.24 -17.19 -21.26
N ALA A 335 -8.30 -17.65 -20.41
CA ALA A 335 -8.56 -18.07 -19.03
C ALA A 335 -9.14 -16.95 -18.14
N TRP A 336 -8.88 -15.68 -18.48
CA TRP A 336 -9.49 -14.53 -17.83
C TRP A 336 -11.03 -14.55 -17.86
N LEU A 337 -11.62 -15.19 -18.89
CA LEU A 337 -13.06 -15.23 -19.07
C LEU A 337 -13.76 -16.02 -17.96
N ASP A 338 -13.14 -17.10 -17.47
CA ASP A 338 -13.68 -17.92 -16.38
C ASP A 338 -13.85 -17.13 -15.09
N THR A 339 -12.96 -16.15 -14.84
CA THR A 339 -13.01 -15.27 -13.67
C THR A 339 -14.16 -14.26 -13.74
N LEU A 340 -14.74 -14.07 -14.92
CA LEU A 340 -15.87 -13.16 -15.16
C LEU A 340 -17.22 -13.87 -15.27
N GLN A 341 -17.29 -15.18 -15.06
CA GLN A 341 -18.54 -15.93 -15.15
C GLN A 341 -19.67 -15.24 -14.36
N GLY A 342 -20.76 -14.93 -15.07
CA GLY A 342 -21.94 -14.27 -14.48
C GLY A 342 -21.78 -12.78 -14.18
N GLN A 343 -20.64 -12.16 -14.46
CA GLN A 343 -20.51 -10.71 -14.31
C GLN A 343 -21.39 -9.97 -15.33
N ALA A 344 -21.95 -8.85 -14.90
CA ALA A 344 -22.92 -8.07 -15.64
C ALA A 344 -22.35 -6.72 -16.07
N PHE A 345 -22.51 -6.37 -17.35
CA PHE A 345 -22.07 -5.10 -17.92
C PHE A 345 -23.25 -4.37 -18.55
N ALA A 346 -23.66 -3.24 -17.95
CA ALA A 346 -24.72 -2.40 -18.52
C ALA A 346 -24.19 -1.60 -19.72
N ARG A 347 -24.92 -1.63 -20.84
CA ARG A 347 -24.58 -0.89 -22.07
C ARG A 347 -25.84 -0.28 -22.69
N ARG A 348 -25.68 0.90 -23.28
CA ARG A 348 -26.73 1.53 -24.06
C ARG A 348 -26.62 1.09 -25.52
N VAL A 349 -27.72 0.69 -26.11
CA VAL A 349 -27.79 0.31 -27.53
C VAL A 349 -27.69 1.58 -28.39
N GLY A 350 -26.77 1.61 -29.32
CA GLY A 350 -26.60 2.72 -30.28
C GLY A 350 -27.74 2.81 -31.28
N ALA A 351 -27.77 3.88 -32.08
CA ALA A 351 -28.77 4.06 -33.16
C ALA A 351 -28.68 2.98 -34.24
N ASP A 352 -27.50 2.36 -34.38
CA ASP A 352 -27.21 1.22 -35.28
C ASP A 352 -27.65 -0.13 -34.71
N GLY A 353 -28.25 -0.18 -33.53
CA GLY A 353 -28.66 -1.40 -32.84
C GLY A 353 -27.50 -2.16 -32.19
N CYS A 354 -26.30 -1.55 -32.10
CA CYS A 354 -25.11 -2.16 -31.52
C CYS A 354 -24.82 -1.65 -30.08
N VAL A 355 -24.13 -2.48 -29.32
CA VAL A 355 -23.41 -2.08 -28.11
C VAL A 355 -21.91 -2.24 -28.33
N THR A 356 -21.10 -1.41 -27.71
CA THR A 356 -19.64 -1.51 -27.79
C THR A 356 -19.07 -2.09 -26.49
N VAL A 357 -18.29 -3.15 -26.60
CA VAL A 357 -17.51 -3.74 -25.52
C VAL A 357 -16.08 -3.91 -26.00
N ASP A 358 -15.11 -3.41 -25.25
CA ASP A 358 -13.69 -3.49 -25.61
C ASP A 358 -13.39 -3.01 -27.04
N HIS A 359 -13.94 -1.86 -27.42
CA HIS A 359 -13.88 -1.26 -28.76
C HIS A 359 -14.54 -2.07 -29.89
N GLU A 360 -15.07 -3.26 -29.60
CA GLU A 360 -15.75 -4.11 -30.57
C GLU A 360 -17.26 -3.87 -30.57
N PRO A 361 -17.90 -3.66 -31.74
CA PRO A 361 -19.35 -3.54 -31.85
C PRO A 361 -20.01 -4.92 -31.87
N TYR A 362 -21.08 -5.04 -31.08
CA TYR A 362 -21.94 -6.23 -31.00
C TYR A 362 -23.37 -5.86 -31.37
N TYR A 363 -23.86 -6.37 -32.49
CA TYR A 363 -25.22 -6.11 -32.93
C TYR A 363 -26.24 -6.84 -32.06
N ILE A 364 -27.12 -6.10 -31.43
CA ILE A 364 -28.23 -6.62 -30.63
C ILE A 364 -29.51 -6.63 -31.48
N ARG A 365 -30.18 -5.49 -31.59
CA ARG A 365 -31.36 -5.21 -32.40
C ARG A 365 -31.52 -3.72 -32.60
N GLN A 366 -31.85 -3.26 -33.79
CA GLN A 366 -32.09 -1.84 -34.04
C GLN A 366 -33.33 -1.30 -33.30
N ALA A 367 -34.34 -2.15 -33.12
CA ALA A 367 -35.54 -1.79 -32.36
C ALA A 367 -35.28 -1.46 -30.88
N LEU A 368 -34.10 -1.78 -30.34
CA LEU A 368 -33.68 -1.47 -28.98
C LEU A 368 -32.78 -0.23 -28.91
N ALA A 369 -32.65 0.54 -30.00
CA ALA A 369 -31.84 1.74 -30.04
C ALA A 369 -32.23 2.71 -28.91
N GLY A 370 -31.22 3.21 -28.17
CA GLY A 370 -31.41 4.09 -27.02
C GLY A 370 -31.74 3.40 -25.71
N GLN A 371 -32.12 2.14 -25.69
CA GLN A 371 -32.40 1.38 -24.48
C GLN A 371 -31.13 0.87 -23.82
N GLN A 372 -31.22 0.60 -22.51
CA GLN A 372 -30.13 0.03 -21.73
C GLN A 372 -30.31 -1.49 -21.61
N VAL A 373 -29.33 -2.25 -22.05
CA VAL A 373 -29.27 -3.70 -21.90
C VAL A 373 -28.16 -4.10 -20.94
N VAL A 374 -28.28 -5.30 -20.38
CA VAL A 374 -27.25 -5.89 -19.51
C VAL A 374 -26.68 -7.11 -20.23
N LEU A 375 -25.36 -7.16 -20.34
CA LEU A 375 -24.61 -8.27 -20.89
C LEU A 375 -24.03 -9.08 -19.73
N PHE A 376 -24.47 -10.33 -19.58
CA PHE A 376 -23.88 -11.27 -18.65
C PHE A 376 -22.83 -12.12 -19.36
N VAL A 377 -21.66 -12.25 -18.75
CA VAL A 377 -20.62 -13.14 -19.28
C VAL A 377 -21.03 -14.59 -19.02
N ASN A 378 -21.10 -15.37 -20.08
CA ASN A 378 -21.23 -16.81 -20.05
C ASN A 378 -19.90 -17.41 -20.55
N ALA A 379 -19.03 -17.73 -19.59
CA ALA A 379 -17.67 -18.21 -19.90
C ALA A 379 -17.71 -19.59 -20.59
N ALA A 380 -18.61 -20.48 -20.15
CA ALA A 380 -18.76 -21.81 -20.74
C ALA A 380 -19.13 -21.76 -22.22
N GLU A 381 -20.01 -20.85 -22.59
CA GLU A 381 -20.45 -20.64 -23.97
C GLU A 381 -19.58 -19.61 -24.73
N ARG A 382 -18.62 -18.99 -24.05
CA ARG A 382 -17.75 -17.94 -24.62
C ARG A 382 -18.56 -16.81 -25.25
N ALA A 383 -19.65 -16.41 -24.57
CA ALA A 383 -20.65 -15.50 -25.12
C ALA A 383 -21.14 -14.49 -24.07
N PHE A 384 -21.77 -13.43 -24.55
CA PHE A 384 -22.61 -12.57 -23.75
C PHE A 384 -24.06 -13.01 -23.86
N ASP A 385 -24.73 -13.25 -22.71
CA ASP A 385 -26.16 -13.35 -22.61
C ASP A 385 -26.74 -11.95 -22.40
N VAL A 386 -27.48 -11.44 -23.38
CA VAL A 386 -27.99 -10.06 -23.40
C VAL A 386 -29.41 -10.03 -22.84
N TRP A 387 -29.64 -9.18 -21.87
CA TRP A 387 -30.93 -9.02 -21.19
C TRP A 387 -31.46 -7.60 -21.27
N LEU A 388 -32.77 -7.46 -21.44
CA LEU A 388 -33.52 -6.22 -21.32
C LEU A 388 -34.49 -6.36 -20.14
N GLY A 389 -34.19 -5.68 -19.02
CA GLY A 389 -34.95 -5.95 -17.77
C GLY A 389 -34.82 -7.40 -17.34
N SER A 390 -35.96 -8.13 -17.26
CA SER A 390 -35.99 -9.56 -16.91
C SER A 390 -36.07 -10.50 -18.11
N GLU A 391 -36.06 -10.00 -19.34
CA GLU A 391 -36.17 -10.78 -20.56
C GLU A 391 -34.81 -11.00 -21.26
N GLY A 392 -34.51 -12.26 -21.58
CA GLY A 392 -33.35 -12.62 -22.40
C GLY A 392 -33.58 -12.27 -23.87
N VAL A 393 -32.74 -11.39 -24.42
CA VAL A 393 -32.88 -10.87 -25.77
C VAL A 393 -32.13 -11.69 -26.79
N LYS A 394 -30.85 -12.01 -26.49
CA LYS A 394 -29.94 -12.64 -27.45
C LYS A 394 -28.71 -13.18 -26.76
N ARG A 395 -28.10 -14.25 -27.29
CA ARG A 395 -26.75 -14.68 -26.97
C ARG A 395 -25.81 -14.30 -28.11
N ILE A 396 -24.63 -13.74 -27.79
CA ILE A 396 -23.70 -13.22 -28.79
C ILE A 396 -22.30 -13.70 -28.43
N PRO A 397 -21.56 -14.37 -29.33
CA PRO A 397 -20.19 -14.79 -29.08
C PRO A 397 -19.27 -13.62 -28.75
N ILE A 398 -18.38 -13.81 -27.78
CA ILE A 398 -17.36 -12.83 -27.43
C ILE A 398 -16.28 -12.84 -28.52
N LYS A 399 -15.97 -11.66 -29.05
CA LYS A 399 -14.95 -11.47 -30.08
C LYS A 399 -13.57 -11.44 -29.49
N GLY A 400 -12.54 -11.76 -30.31
CA GLY A 400 -11.13 -11.62 -29.94
C GLY A 400 -10.58 -12.76 -29.07
N LEU A 401 -11.37 -13.80 -28.81
CA LEU A 401 -10.90 -15.01 -28.11
C LEU A 401 -10.00 -15.82 -29.03
N GLN A 402 -8.92 -16.41 -28.49
CA GLN A 402 -7.89 -17.12 -29.27
C GLN A 402 -8.18 -18.61 -29.41
N GLY A 403 -8.90 -19.20 -28.47
CA GLY A 403 -9.41 -20.58 -28.55
C GLY A 403 -8.42 -21.68 -28.18
N ALA A 404 -7.13 -21.41 -28.12
CA ALA A 404 -6.10 -22.41 -27.85
C ALA A 404 -5.00 -21.85 -26.97
N GLU A 405 -4.36 -22.73 -26.20
CA GLU A 405 -3.13 -22.38 -25.46
C GLU A 405 -2.02 -21.99 -26.43
N MET A 406 -1.15 -21.08 -25.99
CA MET A 406 -0.02 -20.60 -26.77
C MET A 406 1.19 -20.34 -25.86
N PRO A 407 2.43 -20.28 -26.45
CA PRO A 407 3.61 -19.85 -25.73
C PRO A 407 3.43 -18.47 -25.09
N LEU A 408 3.91 -18.27 -23.85
CA LEU A 408 3.78 -17.00 -23.13
C LEU A 408 4.34 -15.82 -23.94
N ASP A 409 5.48 -15.97 -24.60
CA ASP A 409 6.09 -14.89 -25.38
C ASP A 409 5.23 -14.47 -26.56
N GLN A 410 4.53 -15.41 -27.15
CA GLN A 410 3.55 -15.12 -28.21
C GLN A 410 2.33 -14.39 -27.64
N TYR A 411 1.84 -14.81 -26.46
CA TYR A 411 0.75 -14.10 -25.80
C TYR A 411 1.13 -12.66 -25.45
N ILE A 412 2.35 -12.43 -24.94
CA ILE A 412 2.87 -11.08 -24.68
C ILE A 412 2.88 -10.24 -25.96
N THR A 413 3.33 -10.83 -27.10
CA THR A 413 3.34 -10.16 -28.40
C THR A 413 1.93 -9.80 -28.86
N LEU A 414 0.97 -10.71 -28.69
CA LEU A 414 -0.44 -10.47 -28.98
C LEU A 414 -1.00 -9.31 -28.16
N MET A 415 -0.69 -9.27 -26.87
CA MET A 415 -1.16 -8.22 -25.95
C MET A 415 -0.61 -6.82 -26.27
N ARG A 416 0.51 -6.72 -26.96
CA ARG A 416 1.09 -5.48 -27.50
C ARG A 416 0.40 -4.97 -28.76
N GLY A 417 -0.64 -5.64 -29.26
CA GLY A 417 -1.33 -5.26 -30.49
C GLY A 417 -0.60 -5.66 -31.78
N ALA A 418 0.52 -6.38 -31.68
CA ALA A 418 1.17 -6.96 -32.85
C ALA A 418 0.28 -8.07 -33.43
N LYS A 419 0.06 -8.05 -34.78
CA LYS A 419 -0.71 -9.11 -35.43
C LYS A 419 -0.03 -10.46 -35.17
N PRO A 420 -0.77 -11.50 -34.75
CA PRO A 420 -0.19 -12.81 -34.51
C PRO A 420 0.51 -13.31 -35.78
N VAL A 421 1.72 -13.86 -35.63
CA VAL A 421 2.44 -14.49 -36.72
C VAL A 421 1.58 -15.67 -37.21
N PRO A 422 1.20 -15.73 -38.51
CA PRO A 422 0.35 -16.80 -39.03
C PRO A 422 1.03 -18.16 -38.87
N LYS A 423 0.25 -19.19 -38.48
CA LYS A 423 0.73 -20.58 -38.41
C LYS A 423 1.12 -21.05 -39.79
N ASN A 424 2.17 -21.88 -39.89
CA ASN A 424 2.50 -22.62 -41.09
C ASN A 424 1.38 -23.62 -41.45
N ALA A 425 1.36 -24.14 -42.67
CA ALA A 425 0.40 -25.14 -43.12
C ALA A 425 0.35 -26.39 -42.21
N ASP A 426 1.42 -26.67 -41.49
CA ASP A 426 1.56 -27.79 -40.54
C ASP A 426 1.09 -27.46 -39.10
N GLY A 427 0.45 -26.29 -38.88
CA GLY A 427 -0.06 -25.87 -37.57
C GLY A 427 0.98 -25.33 -36.59
N ASN A 428 2.25 -25.27 -36.96
CA ASN A 428 3.35 -24.73 -36.14
C ASN A 428 3.56 -23.25 -36.39
N TRP A 429 4.00 -22.52 -35.30
CA TRP A 429 4.29 -21.10 -35.37
C TRP A 429 5.59 -20.84 -36.16
N ARG A 430 5.56 -19.85 -37.07
CA ARG A 430 6.79 -19.43 -37.77
C ARG A 430 7.72 -18.76 -36.77
N THR A 431 8.89 -19.33 -36.54
CA THR A 431 10.03 -18.63 -35.96
C THR A 431 10.64 -17.78 -37.05
N GLU A 432 10.50 -16.45 -37.02
CA GLU A 432 11.36 -15.59 -37.83
C GLU A 432 12.80 -15.81 -37.34
N GLY A 433 13.59 -16.47 -38.18
CA GLY A 433 15.01 -16.66 -37.91
C GLY A 433 15.67 -15.28 -37.82
N CYS A 434 16.44 -15.06 -36.73
CA CYS A 434 17.45 -14.01 -36.68
C CYS A 434 18.39 -14.22 -37.91
N GLY A 435 18.11 -13.54 -39.00
CA GLY A 435 19.04 -13.38 -40.10
C GLY A 435 20.06 -12.32 -39.72
N ASN A 436 21.34 -12.68 -39.88
CA ASN A 436 22.62 -12.00 -39.72
C ASN A 436 22.61 -10.46 -39.70
#